data_a69f5dd3a4ac3480287ed01e9a95bffa
#
_entry.id   a69f5dd3a4ac3480287ed01e9a95bffa
#
_cell.length_a   1.000
_cell.length_b   1.000
_cell.length_c   1.000
_cell.angle_alpha   90.00
_cell.angle_beta   90.00
_cell.angle_gamma   90.00
#
_symmetry.space_group_name_H-M   'P 1'
#
loop_
_entity.id
_entity.type
_entity.pdbx_description
1 polymer ?
#
loop_
_entity_poly.entity_id
_entity_poly.type
_entity_poly.pdbx_seq_one_letter_code
_entity_poly.pdbx_strand_id
1 'polypeptide(L)'
;LAGLFRMLFYKLTKDVFKYLQKCVENNKEFNLTLAVKSTTLTNGLKYSLATGNWGDQKKAMSSKAGVSQVLNRYTFASTLSHLRRTNTPIGRDGKIAKPRQLHNTHWGLVCPAETPEGQACGLVKNLALMCYITVGTPSEPIIDFMIQRNMEVLEEYEPLNNPNATKIFVNGVWVGVHTSAHALDQTVRNLRRRGLISYEVSLVRDIRDREFEIFTDAGRVCRPLFVIDNKIGSPTLGQLVLTKGDIAKLEEDKEAGANMDAQERDDKQIGWQGLVKKGIVEYVDAEEEETIMIVMTPEDLELSRQLQAGYSLPPDPDDDPNRRVRAQPNPTQHAWTHCEIHPSMILGICASIIPFPDHN
;
A
#
# COMPACT_ATOMS: atom_id res chain seq x y z
N LEU A 1 -18.00 -5.45 -7.28
CA LEU A 1 -19.30 -6.16 -7.21
C LEU A 1 -20.40 -5.27 -6.66
N ALA A 2 -20.15 -4.53 -5.57
CA ALA A 2 -21.16 -3.61 -5.01
C ALA A 2 -21.58 -2.52 -6.01
N GLY A 3 -20.62 -1.93 -6.72
CA GLY A 3 -20.91 -0.94 -7.77
C GLY A 3 -21.73 -1.51 -8.93
N LEU A 4 -21.38 -2.72 -9.36
CA LEU A 4 -22.12 -3.44 -10.40
C LEU A 4 -23.57 -3.75 -9.96
N PHE A 5 -23.74 -4.26 -8.75
CA PHE A 5 -25.06 -4.52 -8.17
C PHE A 5 -25.90 -3.25 -8.09
N ARG A 6 -25.33 -2.14 -7.59
CA ARG A 6 -26.01 -0.84 -7.51
C ARG A 6 -26.49 -0.36 -8.88
N MET A 7 -25.64 -0.48 -9.89
CA MET A 7 -26.00 -0.13 -11.28
C MET A 7 -27.17 -0.98 -11.81
N LEU A 8 -27.13 -2.29 -11.58
CA LEU A 8 -28.19 -3.21 -12.00
C LEU A 8 -29.49 -2.99 -11.23
N PHE A 9 -29.39 -2.69 -9.93
CA PHE A 9 -30.56 -2.37 -9.10
C PHE A 9 -31.23 -1.06 -9.55
N TYR A 10 -30.43 -0.03 -9.83
CA TYR A 10 -30.95 1.21 -10.40
C TYR A 10 -31.63 0.99 -11.76
N LYS A 11 -31.09 0.12 -12.59
CA LYS A 11 -31.73 -0.28 -13.86
C LYS A 11 -33.05 -0.96 -13.62
N LEU A 12 -33.14 -1.88 -12.65
CA LEU A 12 -34.37 -2.54 -12.25
C LEU A 12 -35.43 -1.53 -11.82
N THR A 13 -35.12 -0.60 -10.93
CA THR A 13 -36.06 0.43 -10.46
C THR A 13 -36.54 1.32 -11.60
N LYS A 14 -35.64 1.67 -12.52
CA LYS A 14 -36.00 2.44 -13.73
C LYS A 14 -36.93 1.66 -14.67
N ASP A 15 -36.75 0.35 -14.81
CA ASP A 15 -37.61 -0.48 -15.63
C ASP A 15 -39.00 -0.65 -14.98
N VAL A 16 -39.09 -0.78 -13.65
CA VAL A 16 -40.34 -0.76 -12.89
C VAL A 16 -41.08 0.57 -13.07
N PHE A 17 -40.37 1.69 -12.97
CA PHE A 17 -40.95 3.01 -13.20
C PHE A 17 -41.53 3.16 -14.61
N LYS A 18 -40.79 2.74 -15.63
CA LYS A 18 -41.30 2.74 -17.03
C LYS A 18 -42.52 1.86 -17.24
N TYR A 19 -42.55 0.71 -16.55
CA TYR A 19 -43.76 -0.16 -16.60
C TYR A 19 -44.94 0.50 -15.94
N LEU A 20 -44.77 1.14 -14.76
CA LEU A 20 -45.83 1.91 -14.11
C LEU A 20 -46.36 3.03 -15.01
N GLN A 21 -45.44 3.80 -15.61
CA GLN A 21 -45.82 4.87 -16.54
C GLN A 21 -46.69 4.34 -17.70
N LYS A 22 -46.32 3.21 -18.31
CA LYS A 22 -47.11 2.56 -19.37
C LYS A 22 -48.44 2.05 -18.89
N CYS A 23 -48.56 1.57 -17.65
CA CYS A 23 -49.83 1.15 -17.07
C CYS A 23 -50.78 2.35 -16.89
N VAL A 24 -50.25 3.48 -16.42
CA VAL A 24 -51.04 4.73 -16.27
C VAL A 24 -51.50 5.26 -17.63
N GLU A 25 -50.59 5.31 -18.62
CA GLU A 25 -50.92 5.77 -19.98
C GLU A 25 -52.00 4.91 -20.66
N ASN A 26 -52.02 3.60 -20.37
CA ASN A 26 -52.99 2.66 -20.97
C ASN A 26 -54.17 2.30 -20.07
N ASN A 27 -54.34 2.99 -18.93
CA ASN A 27 -55.40 2.71 -17.94
C ASN A 27 -55.44 1.25 -17.49
N LYS A 28 -54.29 0.59 -17.34
CA LYS A 28 -54.18 -0.81 -16.88
C LYS A 28 -53.79 -0.84 -15.42
N GLU A 29 -54.29 -1.85 -14.70
CA GLU A 29 -53.86 -2.08 -13.32
C GLU A 29 -52.37 -2.39 -13.24
N PHE A 30 -51.69 -1.78 -12.26
CA PHE A 30 -50.28 -2.02 -11.99
C PHE A 30 -50.12 -3.28 -11.15
N ASN A 31 -49.33 -4.24 -11.66
CA ASN A 31 -48.98 -5.45 -10.94
C ASN A 31 -47.47 -5.43 -10.62
N LEU A 32 -47.11 -5.31 -9.34
CA LEU A 32 -45.74 -5.25 -8.88
C LEU A 32 -44.97 -6.53 -9.22
N THR A 33 -45.59 -7.70 -9.15
CA THR A 33 -44.93 -8.98 -9.43
C THR A 33 -44.50 -9.08 -10.90
N LEU A 34 -45.27 -8.51 -11.81
CA LEU A 34 -44.93 -8.44 -13.24
C LEU A 34 -43.92 -7.33 -13.54
N ALA A 35 -43.92 -6.26 -12.75
CA ALA A 35 -43.02 -5.13 -12.90
C ALA A 35 -41.57 -5.49 -12.49
N VAL A 36 -41.44 -6.23 -11.40
CA VAL A 36 -40.12 -6.61 -10.84
C VAL A 36 -39.59 -7.86 -11.54
N LYS A 37 -38.62 -7.66 -12.43
CA LYS A 37 -37.96 -8.75 -13.16
C LYS A 37 -36.62 -9.10 -12.45
N SER A 38 -36.63 -10.11 -11.59
CA SER A 38 -35.40 -10.59 -10.89
C SER A 38 -34.30 -11.01 -11.85
N THR A 39 -34.65 -11.44 -13.06
CA THR A 39 -33.69 -11.81 -14.12
C THR A 39 -32.75 -10.66 -14.52
N THR A 40 -33.14 -9.40 -14.32
CA THR A 40 -32.30 -8.24 -14.62
C THR A 40 -31.01 -8.27 -13.78
N LEU A 41 -31.14 -8.53 -12.48
CA LEU A 41 -29.98 -8.65 -11.59
C LEU A 41 -29.16 -9.90 -11.90
N THR A 42 -29.82 -11.06 -11.97
CA THR A 42 -29.15 -12.35 -12.18
C THR A 42 -28.39 -12.40 -13.52
N ASN A 43 -29.03 -12.00 -14.60
CA ASN A 43 -28.41 -12.00 -15.92
C ASN A 43 -27.31 -10.95 -16.05
N GLY A 44 -27.48 -9.77 -15.44
CA GLY A 44 -26.47 -8.73 -15.43
C GLY A 44 -25.21 -9.15 -14.69
N LEU A 45 -25.35 -9.77 -13.51
CA LEU A 45 -24.21 -10.31 -12.74
C LEU A 45 -23.52 -11.45 -13.47
N LYS A 46 -24.29 -12.42 -13.99
CA LYS A 46 -23.74 -13.54 -14.78
C LYS A 46 -22.98 -13.05 -16.00
N TYR A 47 -23.54 -12.10 -16.73
CA TYR A 47 -22.88 -11.53 -17.92
C TYR A 47 -21.53 -10.88 -17.57
N SER A 48 -21.50 -10.01 -16.57
CA SER A 48 -20.26 -9.30 -16.19
C SER A 48 -19.20 -10.26 -15.66
N LEU A 49 -19.57 -11.26 -14.86
CA LEU A 49 -18.64 -12.27 -14.34
C LEU A 49 -18.13 -13.22 -15.44
N ALA A 50 -18.98 -13.58 -16.41
CA ALA A 50 -18.59 -14.50 -17.47
C ALA A 50 -17.74 -13.85 -18.56
N THR A 51 -18.04 -12.62 -18.93
CA THR A 51 -17.37 -11.93 -20.05
C THR A 51 -16.21 -11.04 -19.61
N GLY A 52 -16.15 -10.68 -18.34
CA GLY A 52 -15.21 -9.68 -17.83
C GLY A 52 -15.53 -8.23 -18.20
N ASN A 53 -16.64 -7.99 -18.91
CA ASN A 53 -17.12 -6.66 -19.23
C ASN A 53 -17.93 -6.09 -18.06
N TRP A 54 -17.32 -5.18 -17.33
CA TRP A 54 -17.90 -4.65 -16.09
C TRP A 54 -18.77 -3.45 -16.35
N GLY A 55 -20.05 -3.70 -16.64
CA GLY A 55 -21.00 -2.65 -16.97
C GLY A 55 -22.28 -3.17 -17.62
N ASP A 56 -23.10 -2.25 -18.15
CA ASP A 56 -24.34 -2.61 -18.85
C ASP A 56 -24.02 -3.23 -20.23
N GLN A 57 -24.67 -4.35 -20.53
CA GLN A 57 -24.58 -5.07 -21.80
C GLN A 57 -24.85 -4.17 -23.02
N LYS A 58 -25.75 -3.20 -22.88
CA LYS A 58 -26.10 -2.24 -23.95
C LYS A 58 -25.05 -1.14 -24.16
N LYS A 59 -24.14 -0.96 -23.20
CA LYS A 59 -23.05 0.03 -23.24
C LYS A 59 -21.69 -0.66 -23.24
N ALA A 60 -21.55 -1.77 -23.95
CA ALA A 60 -20.32 -2.59 -23.93
C ALA A 60 -19.05 -1.80 -24.31
N MET A 61 -19.16 -0.77 -25.16
CA MET A 61 -18.02 0.09 -25.54
C MET A 61 -17.51 1.01 -24.43
N SER A 62 -18.35 1.32 -23.42
CA SER A 62 -18.00 2.18 -22.28
C SER A 62 -17.69 1.39 -21.01
N SER A 63 -17.85 0.07 -21.03
CA SER A 63 -17.58 -0.81 -19.90
C SER A 63 -16.08 -1.15 -19.81
N LYS A 64 -15.60 -1.34 -18.57
CA LYS A 64 -14.24 -1.85 -18.35
C LYS A 64 -14.18 -3.31 -18.79
N ALA A 65 -13.23 -3.65 -19.66
CA ALA A 65 -13.02 -5.03 -20.13
C ALA A 65 -11.93 -5.73 -19.29
N GLY A 66 -11.99 -7.07 -19.24
CA GLY A 66 -10.98 -7.89 -18.61
C GLY A 66 -10.94 -7.84 -17.08
N VAL A 67 -12.01 -7.39 -16.42
CA VAL A 67 -12.10 -7.31 -14.97
C VAL A 67 -12.19 -8.70 -14.36
N SER A 68 -13.05 -9.56 -14.90
CA SER A 68 -13.13 -10.97 -14.54
C SER A 68 -12.35 -11.81 -15.57
N GLN A 69 -11.52 -12.72 -15.10
CA GLN A 69 -10.67 -13.58 -15.93
C GLN A 69 -10.74 -15.02 -15.43
N VAL A 70 -10.57 -15.97 -16.35
CA VAL A 70 -10.43 -17.39 -15.98
C VAL A 70 -9.12 -17.59 -15.23
N LEU A 71 -9.19 -18.10 -14.00
CA LEU A 71 -8.03 -18.29 -13.16
C LEU A 71 -7.09 -19.35 -13.75
N ASN A 72 -5.81 -19.01 -13.83
CA ASN A 72 -4.77 -19.92 -14.29
C ASN A 72 -4.54 -21.05 -13.26
N ARG A 73 -4.61 -22.30 -13.72
CA ARG A 73 -4.48 -23.51 -12.90
C ARG A 73 -3.37 -24.45 -13.38
N TYR A 74 -2.35 -23.95 -14.07
CA TYR A 74 -1.23 -24.81 -14.51
C TYR A 74 -0.44 -25.35 -13.33
N THR A 75 -0.10 -24.49 -12.37
CA THR A 75 0.61 -24.83 -11.14
C THR A 75 0.06 -23.99 -9.98
N PHE A 76 0.40 -24.35 -8.75
CA PHE A 76 0.05 -23.52 -7.58
C PHE A 76 0.66 -22.12 -7.66
N ALA A 77 1.92 -22.03 -8.10
CA ALA A 77 2.59 -20.75 -8.29
C ALA A 77 1.90 -19.88 -9.34
N SER A 78 1.45 -20.45 -10.46
CA SER A 78 0.73 -19.70 -11.51
C SER A 78 -0.62 -19.17 -11.02
N THR A 79 -1.32 -19.91 -10.19
CA THR A 79 -2.58 -19.48 -9.58
C THR A 79 -2.35 -18.28 -8.66
N LEU A 80 -1.36 -18.35 -7.75
CA LEU A 80 -1.02 -17.26 -6.85
C LEU A 80 -0.54 -16.01 -7.60
N SER A 81 0.30 -16.19 -8.62
CA SER A 81 0.77 -15.10 -9.46
C SER A 81 -0.39 -14.41 -10.17
N HIS A 82 -1.35 -15.16 -10.71
CA HIS A 82 -2.53 -14.58 -11.37
C HIS A 82 -3.41 -13.76 -10.41
N LEU A 83 -3.57 -14.21 -9.16
CA LEU A 83 -4.33 -13.48 -8.13
C LEU A 83 -3.66 -12.18 -7.67
N ARG A 84 -2.36 -12.06 -7.88
CA ARG A 84 -1.55 -10.89 -7.51
C ARG A 84 -1.12 -10.05 -8.72
N ARG A 85 -1.87 -10.12 -9.80
CA ARG A 85 -1.56 -9.43 -11.06
C ARG A 85 -2.28 -8.10 -11.15
N THR A 86 -1.58 -7.08 -11.65
CA THR A 86 -2.12 -5.75 -11.92
C THR A 86 -2.16 -5.50 -13.43
N ASN A 87 -3.15 -4.75 -13.89
CA ASN A 87 -3.29 -4.39 -15.28
C ASN A 87 -3.46 -2.88 -15.42
N THR A 88 -2.77 -2.30 -16.38
CA THR A 88 -2.93 -0.90 -16.74
C THR A 88 -3.89 -0.81 -17.94
N PRO A 89 -5.06 -0.16 -17.80
CA PRO A 89 -6.09 -0.13 -18.85
C PRO A 89 -5.78 0.92 -19.93
N ILE A 90 -4.59 0.83 -20.55
CA ILE A 90 -4.18 1.66 -21.68
C ILE A 90 -4.34 0.86 -22.97
N GLY A 91 -4.79 1.50 -24.06
CA GLY A 91 -4.85 0.86 -25.37
C GLY A 91 -3.48 0.29 -25.77
N ARG A 92 -3.45 -1.01 -26.07
CA ARG A 92 -2.22 -1.75 -26.38
C ARG A 92 -1.59 -1.36 -27.71
N ASP A 93 -2.37 -0.75 -28.56
CA ASP A 93 -1.93 -0.24 -29.88
C ASP A 93 -1.13 1.04 -29.78
N GLY A 94 -1.22 1.77 -28.69
CA GLY A 94 -0.42 2.94 -28.38
C GLY A 94 1.02 2.57 -28.05
N LYS A 95 1.99 3.08 -28.81
CA LYS A 95 3.43 2.90 -28.59
C LYS A 95 3.96 3.82 -27.46
N ILE A 96 3.20 4.01 -26.38
CA ILE A 96 3.61 4.84 -25.25
C ILE A 96 4.63 4.06 -24.42
N ALA A 97 5.87 4.53 -24.37
CA ALA A 97 6.96 3.84 -23.68
C ALA A 97 6.94 4.01 -22.17
N LYS A 98 6.59 5.19 -21.65
CA LYS A 98 6.68 5.52 -20.21
C LYS A 98 5.99 4.54 -19.27
N PRO A 99 4.71 4.14 -19.46
CA PRO A 99 4.04 3.23 -18.53
C PRO A 99 4.58 1.79 -18.58
N ARG A 100 5.38 1.45 -19.61
CA ARG A 100 5.99 0.13 -19.78
C ARG A 100 7.35 -0.01 -19.09
N GLN A 101 7.97 1.11 -18.77
CA GLN A 101 9.29 1.13 -18.13
C GLN A 101 9.19 0.77 -16.65
N LEU A 102 10.22 0.11 -16.14
CA LEU A 102 10.37 -0.12 -14.73
C LEU A 102 10.82 1.19 -14.06
N HIS A 103 9.99 1.71 -13.15
CA HIS A 103 10.30 2.92 -12.41
C HIS A 103 10.97 2.59 -11.07
N ASN A 104 11.80 3.49 -10.57
CA ASN A 104 12.51 3.29 -9.29
C ASN A 104 11.54 3.13 -8.11
N THR A 105 10.39 3.78 -8.14
CA THR A 105 9.33 3.68 -7.11
C THR A 105 8.66 2.31 -7.03
N HIS A 106 8.91 1.43 -7.99
CA HIS A 106 8.42 0.05 -7.99
C HIS A 106 9.16 -0.86 -7.01
N TRP A 107 10.28 -0.41 -6.44
CA TRP A 107 11.07 -1.21 -5.51
C TRP A 107 10.23 -1.77 -4.36
N GLY A 108 10.24 -3.09 -4.22
CA GLY A 108 9.48 -3.81 -3.18
C GLY A 108 7.96 -3.82 -3.33
N LEU A 109 7.40 -3.12 -4.32
CA LEU A 109 5.96 -3.06 -4.60
C LEU A 109 5.57 -3.89 -5.82
N VAL A 110 6.36 -3.81 -6.88
CA VAL A 110 6.13 -4.51 -8.14
C VAL A 110 7.36 -5.34 -8.49
N CYS A 111 7.15 -6.59 -8.90
CA CYS A 111 8.24 -7.46 -9.33
C CYS A 111 8.98 -6.86 -10.53
N PRO A 112 10.32 -6.74 -10.47
CA PRO A 112 11.08 -6.15 -11.57
C PRO A 112 11.20 -7.07 -12.79
N ALA A 113 10.99 -8.37 -12.64
CA ALA A 113 11.24 -9.38 -13.66
C ALA A 113 9.97 -9.95 -14.31
N GLU A 114 8.90 -10.10 -13.53
CA GLU A 114 7.68 -10.78 -14.00
C GLU A 114 6.76 -9.83 -14.75
N THR A 115 6.80 -9.90 -16.09
CA THR A 115 5.91 -9.19 -17.01
C THR A 115 5.72 -10.02 -18.28
N PRO A 116 4.54 -10.00 -18.92
CA PRO A 116 4.34 -10.72 -20.18
C PRO A 116 5.16 -10.12 -21.31
N GLU A 117 5.45 -10.96 -22.29
CA GLU A 117 6.09 -10.56 -23.55
C GLU A 117 5.06 -10.04 -24.55
N GLY A 118 5.50 -9.21 -25.50
CA GLY A 118 4.69 -8.68 -26.60
C GLY A 118 3.93 -7.40 -26.25
N GLN A 119 2.70 -7.27 -26.72
CA GLN A 119 1.91 -6.03 -26.60
C GLN A 119 1.60 -5.59 -25.18
N ALA A 120 1.49 -6.52 -24.26
CA ALA A 120 1.20 -6.26 -22.84
C ALA A 120 2.46 -6.05 -21.99
N CYS A 121 3.66 -6.11 -22.58
CA CYS A 121 4.93 -5.93 -21.87
C CYS A 121 4.95 -4.62 -21.09
N GLY A 122 5.22 -4.70 -19.78
CA GLY A 122 5.27 -3.56 -18.86
C GLY A 122 3.92 -2.96 -18.47
N LEU A 123 2.82 -3.33 -19.13
CA LEU A 123 1.46 -2.89 -18.79
C LEU A 123 0.77 -3.83 -17.79
N VAL A 124 1.09 -5.10 -17.86
CA VAL A 124 0.67 -6.11 -16.89
C VAL A 124 1.85 -6.36 -15.96
N LYS A 125 1.65 -6.13 -14.67
CA LYS A 125 2.68 -6.23 -13.64
C LYS A 125 2.22 -7.17 -12.54
N ASN A 126 3.16 -7.70 -11.78
CA ASN A 126 2.89 -8.59 -10.67
C ASN A 126 3.40 -7.97 -9.37
N LEU A 127 2.64 -8.12 -8.29
CA LEU A 127 3.02 -7.58 -6.99
C LEU A 127 4.23 -8.34 -6.42
N ALA A 128 5.11 -7.61 -5.74
CA ALA A 128 6.21 -8.18 -4.98
C ALA A 128 5.69 -9.03 -3.81
N LEU A 129 6.50 -9.94 -3.27
CA LEU A 129 6.08 -10.91 -2.25
C LEU A 129 5.42 -10.29 -1.02
N MET A 130 6.00 -9.23 -0.48
CA MET A 130 5.49 -8.57 0.73
C MET A 130 4.63 -7.33 0.44
N CYS A 131 4.33 -7.06 -0.81
CA CYS A 131 3.44 -5.96 -1.17
C CYS A 131 2.02 -6.20 -0.66
N TYR A 132 1.43 -5.17 -0.06
CA TYR A 132 0.08 -5.19 0.49
C TYR A 132 -0.73 -4.05 -0.12
N ILE A 133 -2.00 -4.30 -0.40
CA ILE A 133 -2.94 -3.29 -0.89
C ILE A 133 -3.87 -2.90 0.25
N THR A 134 -4.00 -1.61 0.53
CA THR A 134 -4.80 -1.10 1.63
C THR A 134 -6.30 -1.32 1.40
N VAL A 135 -7.01 -1.62 2.47
CA VAL A 135 -8.48 -1.78 2.47
C VAL A 135 -9.18 -0.43 2.69
N GLY A 136 -8.54 0.46 3.41
CA GLY A 136 -9.05 1.78 3.77
C GLY A 136 -9.68 1.82 5.16
N THR A 137 -9.61 3.00 5.78
CA THR A 137 -10.17 3.30 7.09
C THR A 137 -10.88 4.65 7.06
N PRO A 138 -11.87 4.91 7.95
CA PRO A 138 -12.49 6.22 8.06
C PRO A 138 -11.47 7.30 8.44
N SER A 139 -11.60 8.48 7.88
CA SER A 139 -10.72 9.63 8.15
C SER A 139 -11.18 10.52 9.29
N GLU A 140 -12.48 10.52 9.61
CA GLU A 140 -13.10 11.40 10.60
C GLU A 140 -12.43 11.32 11.98
N PRO A 141 -12.13 10.14 12.56
CA PRO A 141 -11.48 10.07 13.87
C PRO A 141 -10.10 10.72 13.91
N ILE A 142 -9.38 10.71 12.78
CA ILE A 142 -8.05 11.33 12.66
C ILE A 142 -8.19 12.85 12.62
N ILE A 143 -9.19 13.36 11.90
CA ILE A 143 -9.48 14.78 11.82
C ILE A 143 -9.87 15.33 13.21
N ASP A 144 -10.78 14.64 13.91
CA ASP A 144 -11.20 15.02 15.26
C ASP A 144 -10.02 15.02 16.25
N PHE A 145 -9.13 14.05 16.13
CA PHE A 145 -7.92 14.01 16.94
C PHE A 145 -7.00 15.20 16.65
N MET A 146 -6.81 15.57 15.38
CA MET A 146 -5.96 16.71 15.02
C MET A 146 -6.55 18.05 15.50
N ILE A 147 -7.86 18.21 15.46
CA ILE A 147 -8.55 19.38 16.02
C ILE A 147 -8.27 19.51 17.53
N GLN A 148 -8.35 18.39 18.26
CA GLN A 148 -8.01 18.36 19.70
C GLN A 148 -6.53 18.69 19.99
N ARG A 149 -5.66 18.59 18.97
CA ARG A 149 -4.23 18.90 19.03
C ARG A 149 -3.87 20.26 18.42
N ASN A 150 -4.79 21.21 18.49
CA ASN A 150 -4.60 22.59 18.03
C ASN A 150 -4.43 22.73 16.50
N MET A 151 -5.07 21.90 15.73
CA MET A 151 -5.27 22.17 14.32
C MET A 151 -6.34 23.25 14.17
N GLU A 152 -6.02 24.34 13.50
CA GLU A 152 -7.00 25.36 13.11
C GLU A 152 -7.76 24.85 11.88
N VAL A 153 -9.08 24.79 11.98
CA VAL A 153 -9.94 24.39 10.86
C VAL A 153 -9.89 25.45 9.77
N LEU A 154 -10.03 25.06 8.52
CA LEU A 154 -9.87 25.94 7.37
C LEU A 154 -10.82 27.16 7.42
N GLU A 155 -12.03 27.01 7.97
CA GLU A 155 -13.01 28.08 8.13
C GLU A 155 -12.56 29.17 9.13
N GLU A 156 -11.73 28.81 10.10
CA GLU A 156 -11.22 29.71 11.14
C GLU A 156 -9.83 30.26 10.81
N TYR A 157 -9.18 29.75 9.77
CA TYR A 157 -7.82 30.13 9.42
C TYR A 157 -7.72 31.52 8.80
N GLU A 158 -6.92 32.35 9.41
CA GLU A 158 -6.55 33.68 8.88
C GLU A 158 -5.06 33.68 8.46
N PRO A 159 -4.74 33.77 7.16
CA PRO A 159 -3.36 33.74 6.66
C PRO A 159 -2.45 34.84 7.21
N LEU A 160 -3.02 35.98 7.61
CA LEU A 160 -2.27 37.10 8.17
C LEU A 160 -1.70 36.81 9.57
N ASN A 161 -2.42 36.01 10.35
CA ASN A 161 -2.01 35.68 11.72
C ASN A 161 -0.90 34.62 11.75
N ASN A 162 -1.00 33.62 10.87
CA ASN A 162 -0.09 32.49 10.83
C ASN A 162 0.43 32.19 9.40
N PRO A 163 1.28 33.06 8.80
CA PRO A 163 1.72 32.91 7.41
C PRO A 163 2.63 31.70 7.18
N ASN A 164 3.24 31.18 8.24
CA ASN A 164 4.17 30.06 8.20
C ASN A 164 3.55 28.71 8.63
N ALA A 165 2.24 28.67 8.85
CA ALA A 165 1.56 27.45 9.24
C ALA A 165 1.65 26.38 8.13
N THR A 166 1.74 25.13 8.56
CA THR A 166 1.74 23.97 7.66
C THR A 166 0.30 23.59 7.33
N LYS A 167 0.01 23.42 6.05
CA LYS A 167 -1.29 22.97 5.57
C LYS A 167 -1.46 21.49 5.86
N ILE A 168 -2.66 21.08 6.27
CA ILE A 168 -3.00 19.67 6.55
C ILE A 168 -4.01 19.20 5.52
N PHE A 169 -3.65 18.14 4.82
CA PHE A 169 -4.50 17.47 3.85
C PHE A 169 -4.87 16.07 4.33
N VAL A 170 -6.13 15.72 4.21
CA VAL A 170 -6.61 14.36 4.48
C VAL A 170 -7.32 13.84 3.23
N ASN A 171 -6.78 12.77 2.66
CA ASN A 171 -7.26 12.20 1.39
C ASN A 171 -7.42 13.25 0.27
N GLY A 172 -6.46 14.18 0.19
CA GLY A 172 -6.46 15.24 -0.82
C GLY A 172 -7.35 16.45 -0.52
N VAL A 173 -8.05 16.46 0.61
CA VAL A 173 -8.87 17.60 1.05
C VAL A 173 -8.08 18.44 2.05
N TRP A 174 -7.99 19.73 1.82
CA TRP A 174 -7.38 20.66 2.77
C TRP A 174 -8.33 20.89 3.96
N VAL A 175 -7.98 20.32 5.11
CA VAL A 175 -8.82 20.31 6.32
C VAL A 175 -8.53 21.49 7.22
N GLY A 176 -7.27 21.89 7.33
CA GLY A 176 -6.85 22.94 8.22
C GLY A 176 -5.36 23.25 8.15
N VAL A 177 -4.88 23.96 9.15
CA VAL A 177 -3.46 24.30 9.29
C VAL A 177 -2.96 24.03 10.70
N HIS A 178 -1.66 23.82 10.84
CA HIS A 178 -1.03 23.62 12.14
C HIS A 178 0.30 24.34 12.22
N THR A 179 0.56 24.99 13.34
CA THR A 179 1.78 25.78 13.56
C THR A 179 2.99 24.90 13.85
N SER A 180 2.80 23.77 14.54
CA SER A 180 3.86 22.83 14.93
C SER A 180 3.66 21.46 14.29
N ALA A 181 3.74 21.38 12.96
CA ALA A 181 3.52 20.15 12.19
C ALA A 181 4.49 19.02 12.53
N HIS A 182 5.71 19.35 12.97
CA HIS A 182 6.68 18.34 13.39
C HIS A 182 6.22 17.57 14.63
N ALA A 183 5.73 18.26 15.65
CA ALA A 183 5.22 17.63 16.86
C ALA A 183 3.93 16.82 16.58
N LEU A 184 3.09 17.34 15.69
CA LEU A 184 1.89 16.63 15.24
C LEU A 184 2.24 15.35 14.50
N ASP A 185 3.14 15.40 13.52
CA ASP A 185 3.61 14.20 12.77
C ASP A 185 4.17 13.14 13.70
N GLN A 186 5.06 13.52 14.63
CA GLN A 186 5.61 12.59 15.61
C GLN A 186 4.53 11.95 16.49
N THR A 187 3.53 12.75 16.90
CA THR A 187 2.44 12.25 17.74
C THR A 187 1.57 11.25 16.98
N VAL A 188 1.14 11.58 15.76
CA VAL A 188 0.31 10.71 14.93
C VAL A 188 1.07 9.44 14.54
N ARG A 189 2.36 9.55 14.21
CA ARG A 189 3.22 8.41 13.90
C ARG A 189 3.40 7.46 15.08
N ASN A 190 3.54 8.00 16.28
CA ASN A 190 3.60 7.19 17.51
C ASN A 190 2.26 6.47 17.79
N LEU A 191 1.12 7.11 17.50
CA LEU A 191 -0.19 6.47 17.64
C LEU A 191 -0.37 5.32 16.65
N ARG A 192 0.10 5.49 15.41
CA ARG A 192 0.13 4.41 14.41
C ARG A 192 1.00 3.24 14.86
N ARG A 193 2.20 3.49 15.37
CA ARG A 193 3.12 2.47 15.90
C ARG A 193 2.58 1.73 17.12
N ARG A 194 1.73 2.38 17.91
CA ARG A 194 1.03 1.75 19.05
C ARG A 194 -0.25 1.01 18.66
N GLY A 195 -0.63 1.06 17.39
CA GLY A 195 -1.84 0.40 16.89
C GLY A 195 -3.16 1.12 17.23
N LEU A 196 -3.11 2.34 17.74
CA LEU A 196 -4.31 3.17 17.99
C LEU A 196 -4.87 3.74 16.69
N ILE A 197 -4.01 4.05 15.74
CA ILE A 197 -4.35 4.36 14.35
C ILE A 197 -3.99 3.12 13.52
N SER A 198 -4.80 2.80 12.51
CA SER A 198 -4.53 1.68 11.62
C SER A 198 -3.13 1.78 10.98
N TYR A 199 -2.46 0.65 10.87
CA TYR A 199 -1.15 0.55 10.22
C TYR A 199 -1.18 0.92 8.73
N GLU A 200 -2.36 0.93 8.11
CA GLU A 200 -2.56 1.30 6.70
C GLU A 200 -2.48 2.81 6.44
N VAL A 201 -2.62 3.63 7.47
CA VAL A 201 -2.63 5.09 7.33
C VAL A 201 -1.23 5.56 6.96
N SER A 202 -1.14 6.31 5.87
CA SER A 202 0.10 6.94 5.41
C SER A 202 0.22 8.36 5.91
N LEU A 203 1.42 8.74 6.33
CA LEU A 203 1.75 10.06 6.88
C LEU A 203 2.93 10.63 6.11
N VAL A 204 2.67 11.64 5.31
CA VAL A 204 3.68 12.30 4.47
C VAL A 204 3.83 13.74 4.91
N ARG A 205 5.03 14.13 5.31
CA ARG A 205 5.34 15.51 5.66
C ARG A 205 6.32 16.09 4.66
N ASP A 206 5.89 17.06 3.86
CA ASP A 206 6.75 17.89 3.05
C ASP A 206 7.14 19.17 3.80
N ILE A 207 8.44 19.26 4.12
CA ILE A 207 8.99 20.40 4.85
C ILE A 207 9.15 21.60 3.91
N ARG A 208 9.44 21.36 2.63
CA ARG A 208 9.69 22.40 1.63
C ARG A 208 8.41 23.15 1.29
N ASP A 209 7.35 22.42 0.98
CA ASP A 209 6.06 22.97 0.58
C ASP A 209 5.16 23.28 1.78
N ARG A 210 5.61 22.91 3.00
CA ARG A 210 4.88 23.07 4.26
C ARG A 210 3.51 22.40 4.20
N GLU A 211 3.52 21.12 3.81
CA GLU A 211 2.33 20.31 3.69
C GLU A 211 2.47 19.05 4.54
N PHE A 212 1.39 18.68 5.19
CA PHE A 212 1.27 17.41 5.90
C PHE A 212 0.08 16.67 5.36
N GLU A 213 0.34 15.57 4.69
CA GLU A 213 -0.66 14.78 3.99
C GLU A 213 -0.90 13.46 4.72
N ILE A 214 -2.18 13.14 4.88
CA ILE A 214 -2.64 11.90 5.51
C ILE A 214 -3.52 11.16 4.52
N PHE A 215 -3.18 9.90 4.25
CA PHE A 215 -3.94 9.03 3.36
C PHE A 215 -4.49 7.85 4.14
N THR A 216 -5.81 7.64 4.05
CA THR A 216 -6.53 6.56 4.70
C THR A 216 -7.36 5.73 3.73
N ASP A 217 -7.36 6.09 2.44
CA ASP A 217 -8.15 5.45 1.40
C ASP A 217 -7.71 4.02 1.07
N ALA A 218 -8.57 3.30 0.38
CA ALA A 218 -8.27 1.97 -0.12
C ALA A 218 -7.47 2.02 -1.42
N GLY A 219 -6.80 0.92 -1.76
CA GLY A 219 -6.16 0.72 -3.06
C GLY A 219 -4.74 1.27 -3.18
N ARG A 220 -4.15 1.79 -2.10
CA ARG A 220 -2.73 2.15 -2.08
C ARG A 220 -1.88 0.90 -1.91
N VAL A 221 -0.77 0.84 -2.62
CA VAL A 221 0.22 -0.22 -2.46
C VAL A 221 1.22 0.17 -1.39
N CYS A 222 1.50 -0.73 -0.46
CA CYS A 222 2.45 -0.51 0.62
C CYS A 222 3.28 -1.78 0.89
N ARG A 223 4.37 -1.61 1.60
CA ARG A 223 5.25 -2.69 1.99
C ARG A 223 5.74 -2.54 3.42
N PRO A 224 5.98 -3.64 4.15
CA PRO A 224 6.50 -3.58 5.51
C PRO A 224 8.01 -3.34 5.53
N LEU A 225 8.46 -2.56 6.49
CA LEU A 225 9.87 -2.28 6.77
C LEU A 225 10.11 -2.35 8.27
N PHE A 226 11.33 -2.70 8.67
CA PHE A 226 11.76 -2.56 10.06
C PHE A 226 12.00 -1.10 10.40
N VAL A 227 11.63 -0.72 11.60
CA VAL A 227 11.80 0.63 12.13
C VAL A 227 13.13 0.76 12.84
N ILE A 228 13.82 1.88 12.60
CA ILE A 228 15.05 2.27 13.31
C ILE A 228 14.66 3.31 14.37
N ASP A 229 15.22 3.17 15.57
CA ASP A 229 14.98 4.13 16.64
C ASP A 229 15.74 5.43 16.39
N ASN A 230 15.01 6.49 16.10
CA ASN A 230 15.53 7.85 15.89
C ASN A 230 15.14 8.81 17.04
N LYS A 231 14.74 8.27 18.19
CA LYS A 231 14.31 9.06 19.32
C LYS A 231 15.51 9.69 20.01
N ILE A 232 15.59 11.01 20.03
CA ILE A 232 16.67 11.74 20.69
C ILE A 232 16.66 11.40 22.17
N GLY A 233 17.83 10.99 22.70
CA GLY A 233 18.00 10.59 24.10
C GLY A 233 17.71 9.10 24.38
N SER A 234 17.33 8.31 23.37
CA SER A 234 17.21 6.87 23.51
C SER A 234 18.59 6.21 23.55
N PRO A 235 18.83 5.21 24.43
CA PRO A 235 20.09 4.44 24.43
C PRO A 235 20.26 3.58 23.17
N THR A 236 19.16 3.33 22.45
CA THR A 236 19.12 2.54 21.21
C THR A 236 19.08 3.38 19.95
N LEU A 237 19.43 4.67 20.05
CA LEU A 237 19.46 5.59 18.92
C LEU A 237 20.28 5.02 17.75
N GLY A 238 19.66 4.98 16.57
CA GLY A 238 20.27 4.46 15.35
C GLY A 238 20.32 2.93 15.25
N GLN A 239 19.68 2.21 16.18
CA GLN A 239 19.54 0.75 16.11
C GLN A 239 18.13 0.36 15.67
N LEU A 240 18.00 -0.89 15.22
CA LEU A 240 16.67 -1.47 14.98
C LEU A 240 15.88 -1.53 16.29
N VAL A 241 14.59 -1.25 16.20
CA VAL A 241 13.65 -1.46 17.30
C VAL A 241 13.49 -2.95 17.61
N LEU A 242 13.70 -3.82 16.61
CA LEU A 242 13.71 -5.27 16.76
C LEU A 242 14.89 -5.69 17.65
N THR A 243 14.59 -6.38 18.75
CA THR A 243 15.59 -6.89 19.69
C THR A 243 15.80 -8.39 19.53
N LYS A 244 16.96 -8.88 19.97
CA LYS A 244 17.22 -10.34 20.02
C LYS A 244 16.21 -11.09 20.89
N GLY A 245 15.68 -10.44 21.92
CA GLY A 245 14.61 -11.01 22.76
C GLY A 245 13.28 -11.18 22.03
N ASP A 246 12.97 -10.30 21.08
CA ASP A 246 11.76 -10.46 20.25
C ASP A 246 11.93 -11.62 19.26
N ILE A 247 13.12 -11.82 18.73
CA ILE A 247 13.44 -12.96 17.83
C ILE A 247 13.30 -14.28 18.60
N ALA A 248 13.89 -14.37 19.80
CA ALA A 248 13.78 -15.57 20.63
C ALA A 248 12.32 -15.92 20.96
N LYS A 249 11.52 -14.91 21.31
CA LYS A 249 10.08 -15.12 21.54
C LYS A 249 9.32 -15.58 20.28
N LEU A 250 9.67 -15.09 19.09
CA LEU A 250 9.07 -15.56 17.85
C LEU A 250 9.42 -17.01 17.55
N GLU A 251 10.65 -17.44 17.89
CA GLU A 251 11.07 -18.84 17.76
C GLU A 251 10.31 -19.73 18.75
N GLU A 252 10.21 -19.33 20.03
CA GLU A 252 9.42 -20.01 21.05
C GLU A 252 7.94 -20.13 20.63
N ASP A 253 7.35 -19.05 20.10
CA ASP A 253 5.98 -19.01 19.62
C ASP A 253 5.77 -19.95 18.41
N LYS A 254 6.76 -20.05 17.52
CA LYS A 254 6.71 -20.96 16.37
C LYS A 254 6.70 -22.42 16.82
N GLU A 255 7.53 -22.77 17.78
CA GLU A 255 7.60 -24.13 18.34
C GLU A 255 6.32 -24.49 19.11
N ALA A 256 5.84 -23.58 19.98
CA ALA A 256 4.61 -23.75 20.74
C ALA A 256 3.36 -23.82 19.83
N GLY A 257 3.36 -23.02 18.76
CA GLY A 257 2.23 -22.92 17.82
C GLY A 257 2.00 -24.13 16.94
N ALA A 258 2.94 -25.06 16.87
CA ALA A 258 2.78 -26.28 16.08
C ALA A 258 1.59 -27.14 16.51
N ASN A 259 1.17 -27.03 17.79
CA ASN A 259 0.10 -27.81 18.39
C ASN A 259 -1.14 -26.99 18.81
N MET A 260 -1.22 -25.72 18.45
CA MET A 260 -2.33 -24.81 18.84
C MET A 260 -3.31 -24.59 17.70
N ASP A 261 -4.58 -24.34 18.02
CA ASP A 261 -5.60 -23.90 17.07
C ASP A 261 -5.33 -22.46 16.58
N ALA A 262 -5.85 -22.11 15.40
CA ALA A 262 -5.59 -20.82 14.77
C ALA A 262 -6.01 -19.62 15.66
N GLN A 263 -7.14 -19.73 16.37
CA GLN A 263 -7.61 -18.67 17.27
C GLN A 263 -6.74 -18.52 18.52
N GLU A 264 -6.28 -19.63 19.09
CA GLU A 264 -5.35 -19.59 20.24
C GLU A 264 -3.98 -19.03 19.87
N ARG A 265 -3.54 -19.25 18.63
CA ARG A 265 -2.30 -18.63 18.09
C ARG A 265 -2.41 -17.11 18.07
N ASP A 266 -3.49 -16.59 17.50
CA ASP A 266 -3.69 -15.15 17.37
C ASP A 266 -3.77 -14.42 18.72
N ASP A 267 -4.30 -15.11 19.77
CA ASP A 267 -4.46 -14.52 21.10
C ASP A 267 -3.17 -14.61 21.97
N LYS A 268 -2.40 -15.67 21.83
CA LYS A 268 -1.26 -15.97 22.73
C LYS A 268 0.10 -15.67 22.13
N GLN A 269 0.23 -15.68 20.82
CA GLN A 269 1.51 -15.48 20.12
C GLN A 269 1.73 -14.03 19.70
N ILE A 270 2.99 -13.61 19.72
CA ILE A 270 3.36 -12.28 19.20
C ILE A 270 3.07 -12.23 17.71
N GLY A 271 3.53 -13.20 16.93
CA GLY A 271 3.34 -13.30 15.50
C GLY A 271 3.65 -12.02 14.73
N TRP A 272 3.25 -11.98 13.47
CA TRP A 272 3.43 -10.78 12.63
C TRP A 272 2.64 -9.57 13.14
N GLN A 273 1.40 -9.78 13.55
CA GLN A 273 0.55 -8.71 14.08
C GLN A 273 1.10 -8.10 15.36
N GLY A 274 1.74 -8.91 16.20
CA GLY A 274 2.42 -8.43 17.41
C GLY A 274 3.62 -7.54 17.09
N LEU A 275 4.39 -7.84 16.05
CA LEU A 275 5.49 -6.99 15.59
C LEU A 275 4.97 -5.63 15.10
N VAL A 276 3.87 -5.63 14.36
CA VAL A 276 3.22 -4.39 13.90
C VAL A 276 2.70 -3.57 15.09
N LYS A 277 2.00 -4.19 16.04
CA LYS A 277 1.46 -3.52 17.25
C LYS A 277 2.55 -2.96 18.17
N LYS A 278 3.72 -3.59 18.21
CA LYS A 278 4.89 -3.09 18.95
C LYS A 278 5.62 -1.95 18.24
N GLY A 279 5.27 -1.64 17.01
CA GLY A 279 5.95 -0.64 16.20
C GLY A 279 7.34 -1.07 15.71
N ILE A 280 7.63 -2.38 15.69
CA ILE A 280 8.86 -2.94 15.14
C ILE A 280 8.81 -2.94 13.61
N VAL A 281 7.65 -3.26 13.06
CA VAL A 281 7.36 -3.24 11.62
C VAL A 281 6.36 -2.14 11.33
N GLU A 282 6.63 -1.37 10.29
CA GLU A 282 5.77 -0.28 9.82
C GLU A 282 5.50 -0.47 8.33
N TYR A 283 4.22 -0.33 7.93
CA TYR A 283 3.85 -0.34 6.52
C TYR A 283 4.02 1.05 5.92
N VAL A 284 4.73 1.10 4.82
CA VAL A 284 5.06 2.33 4.10
C VAL A 284 4.51 2.22 2.69
N ASP A 285 3.72 3.21 2.26
CA ASP A 285 3.23 3.29 0.90
C ASP A 285 4.20 4.02 -0.03
N ALA A 286 3.87 4.11 -1.32
CA ALA A 286 4.73 4.74 -2.31
C ALA A 286 4.98 6.24 -2.03
N GLU A 287 3.99 6.95 -1.51
CA GLU A 287 4.11 8.38 -1.17
C GLU A 287 4.97 8.58 0.08
N GLU A 288 4.73 7.80 1.14
CA GLU A 288 5.51 7.89 2.39
C GLU A 288 6.96 7.47 2.19
N GLU A 289 7.24 6.56 1.26
CA GLU A 289 8.59 6.07 0.96
C GLU A 289 9.53 7.20 0.53
N GLU A 290 9.04 8.25 -0.12
CA GLU A 290 9.84 9.41 -0.52
C GLU A 290 10.37 10.23 0.66
N THR A 291 9.74 10.13 1.81
CA THR A 291 10.09 10.89 3.02
C THR A 291 10.97 10.14 4.00
N ILE A 292 11.29 8.88 3.72
CA ILE A 292 12.08 8.01 4.60
C ILE A 292 13.43 7.65 3.97
N MET A 293 14.36 7.22 4.83
CA MET A 293 15.65 6.68 4.42
C MET A 293 15.74 5.20 4.81
N ILE A 294 15.95 4.35 3.82
CA ILE A 294 15.93 2.89 3.97
C ILE A 294 17.34 2.35 3.79
N VAL A 295 17.82 1.60 4.79
CA VAL A 295 19.06 0.83 4.69
C VAL A 295 18.73 -0.59 4.19
N MET A 296 19.64 -1.17 3.39
CA MET A 296 19.39 -2.46 2.73
C MET A 296 19.55 -3.65 3.68
N THR A 297 20.55 -3.62 4.54
CA THR A 297 20.84 -4.72 5.47
C THR A 297 21.12 -4.19 6.87
N PRO A 298 20.88 -4.99 7.94
CA PRO A 298 21.27 -4.61 9.29
C PRO A 298 22.77 -4.42 9.45
N GLU A 299 23.59 -5.15 8.68
CA GLU A 299 25.05 -5.04 8.66
C GLU A 299 25.48 -3.67 8.14
N ASP A 300 24.87 -3.19 7.07
CA ASP A 300 25.11 -1.85 6.51
C ASP A 300 24.74 -0.75 7.51
N LEU A 301 23.67 -0.96 8.28
CA LEU A 301 23.27 -0.04 9.35
C LEU A 301 24.35 0.05 10.44
N GLU A 302 24.85 -1.09 10.91
CA GLU A 302 25.89 -1.12 11.93
C GLU A 302 27.20 -0.51 11.41
N LEU A 303 27.56 -0.80 10.16
CA LEU A 303 28.69 -0.19 9.47
C LEU A 303 28.57 1.34 9.41
N SER A 304 27.39 1.84 9.03
CA SER A 304 27.12 3.29 9.01
C SER A 304 27.25 3.92 10.39
N ARG A 305 26.80 3.25 11.45
CA ARG A 305 26.95 3.70 12.84
C ARG A 305 28.39 3.77 13.26
N GLN A 306 29.21 2.76 12.95
CA GLN A 306 30.63 2.73 13.24
C GLN A 306 31.36 3.88 12.53
N LEU A 307 31.04 4.13 11.26
CA LEU A 307 31.61 5.26 10.51
C LEU A 307 31.21 6.61 11.10
N GLN A 308 29.97 6.78 11.53
CA GLN A 308 29.50 7.99 12.22
C GLN A 308 30.19 8.21 13.57
N ALA A 309 30.54 7.13 14.26
CA ALA A 309 31.30 7.17 15.51
C ALA A 309 32.81 7.47 15.29
N GLY A 310 33.27 7.53 14.02
CA GLY A 310 34.65 7.84 13.66
C GLY A 310 35.56 6.62 13.57
N TYR A 311 35.02 5.40 13.57
CA TYR A 311 35.83 4.21 13.34
C TYR A 311 36.16 4.09 11.85
N SER A 312 37.45 3.86 11.53
CA SER A 312 37.84 3.50 10.17
C SER A 312 37.55 2.04 9.89
N LEU A 313 36.99 1.77 8.70
CA LEU A 313 36.76 0.40 8.27
C LEU A 313 38.08 -0.34 8.03
N PRO A 314 38.12 -1.64 8.35
CA PRO A 314 39.23 -2.47 7.89
C PRO A 314 39.25 -2.47 6.34
N PRO A 315 40.41 -2.49 5.70
CA PRO A 315 40.51 -2.60 4.26
C PRO A 315 39.82 -3.90 3.81
N ASP A 316 39.00 -3.78 2.76
CA ASP A 316 38.35 -4.95 2.14
C ASP A 316 39.45 -5.93 1.67
N PRO A 317 39.45 -7.19 2.13
CA PRO A 317 40.47 -8.17 1.71
C PRO A 317 40.41 -8.47 0.22
N ASP A 318 39.29 -8.20 -0.44
CA ASP A 318 39.08 -8.39 -1.88
C ASP A 318 39.18 -7.07 -2.69
N ASP A 319 39.75 -6.02 -2.09
CA ASP A 319 39.90 -4.73 -2.78
C ASP A 319 41.00 -4.83 -3.85
N ASP A 320 40.58 -4.98 -5.09
CA ASP A 320 41.41 -4.98 -6.28
C ASP A 320 42.00 -3.57 -6.47
N PRO A 321 43.35 -3.39 -6.36
CA PRO A 321 43.98 -2.09 -6.52
C PRO A 321 43.74 -1.44 -7.90
N ASN A 322 43.28 -2.20 -8.89
CA ASN A 322 42.87 -1.70 -10.20
C ASN A 322 41.38 -1.36 -10.32
N ARG A 323 40.60 -1.58 -9.27
CA ARG A 323 39.19 -1.24 -9.27
C ARG A 323 38.99 0.28 -9.31
N ARG A 324 38.21 0.76 -10.24
CA ARG A 324 37.85 2.18 -10.32
C ARG A 324 37.24 2.64 -9.01
N VAL A 325 37.92 3.50 -8.29
CA VAL A 325 37.44 4.09 -7.04
C VAL A 325 36.16 4.89 -7.36
N ARG A 326 35.02 4.41 -6.86
CA ARG A 326 33.78 5.19 -6.86
C ARG A 326 33.80 6.08 -5.63
N ALA A 327 33.44 7.36 -5.80
CA ALA A 327 33.24 8.25 -4.66
C ALA A 327 32.20 7.60 -3.71
N GLN A 328 32.66 7.25 -2.51
CA GLN A 328 31.75 6.74 -1.49
C GLN A 328 30.89 7.91 -0.99
N PRO A 329 29.54 7.74 -0.89
CA PRO A 329 28.71 8.74 -0.27
C PRO A 329 29.17 8.98 1.16
N ASN A 330 29.14 10.24 1.62
CA ASN A 330 29.54 10.56 2.99
C ASN A 330 28.59 9.87 3.98
N PRO A 331 29.05 8.91 4.79
CA PRO A 331 28.20 8.13 5.69
C PRO A 331 27.56 8.97 6.79
N THR A 332 28.07 10.16 7.08
CA THR A 332 27.52 11.08 8.09
C THR A 332 26.28 11.83 7.63
N GLN A 333 25.96 11.80 6.34
CA GLN A 333 24.80 12.50 5.78
C GLN A 333 23.50 11.70 5.84
N HIS A 334 23.56 10.41 6.11
CA HIS A 334 22.38 9.53 6.09
C HIS A 334 21.85 9.29 7.51
N ALA A 335 20.67 9.85 7.80
CA ALA A 335 19.88 9.50 8.97
C ALA A 335 18.90 8.39 8.59
N TRP A 336 19.29 7.13 8.81
CA TRP A 336 18.46 5.97 8.50
C TRP A 336 17.20 5.92 9.37
N THR A 337 16.04 5.76 8.76
CA THR A 337 14.76 5.67 9.46
C THR A 337 14.17 4.28 9.45
N HIS A 338 14.43 3.51 8.41
CA HIS A 338 13.90 2.16 8.21
C HIS A 338 14.97 1.24 7.64
N CYS A 339 14.75 -0.06 7.80
CA CYS A 339 15.60 -1.11 7.23
C CYS A 339 14.73 -2.09 6.44
N GLU A 340 15.25 -2.57 5.32
CA GLU A 340 14.62 -3.65 4.54
C GLU A 340 14.58 -4.94 5.38
N ILE A 341 13.49 -5.70 5.24
CA ILE A 341 13.38 -7.03 5.85
C ILE A 341 14.33 -7.99 5.13
N HIS A 342 14.24 -8.03 3.79
CA HIS A 342 15.19 -8.74 2.94
C HIS A 342 15.09 -8.19 1.51
N PRO A 343 16.20 -7.92 0.83
CA PRO A 343 16.19 -7.37 -0.53
C PRO A 343 15.51 -8.27 -1.57
N SER A 344 15.54 -9.60 -1.39
CA SER A 344 14.88 -10.54 -2.30
C SER A 344 13.35 -10.42 -2.32
N MET A 345 12.76 -9.74 -1.35
CA MET A 345 11.30 -9.51 -1.28
C MET A 345 10.78 -8.57 -2.37
N ILE A 346 11.65 -7.96 -3.16
CA ILE A 346 11.26 -7.22 -4.37
C ILE A 346 10.68 -8.12 -5.47
N LEU A 347 11.00 -9.40 -5.44
CA LEU A 347 10.55 -10.37 -6.44
C LEU A 347 9.08 -10.76 -6.22
N GLY A 348 8.40 -11.09 -7.31
CA GLY A 348 7.08 -11.70 -7.28
C GLY A 348 7.14 -13.22 -7.05
N ILE A 349 6.00 -13.87 -7.07
CA ILE A 349 5.90 -15.32 -6.77
C ILE A 349 6.68 -16.15 -7.79
N CYS A 350 6.45 -15.94 -9.09
CA CYS A 350 7.14 -16.72 -10.13
C CYS A 350 8.64 -16.41 -10.17
N ALA A 351 9.03 -15.16 -10.02
CA ALA A 351 10.44 -14.79 -10.03
C ALA A 351 11.20 -15.32 -8.80
N SER A 352 10.55 -15.49 -7.66
CA SER A 352 11.16 -15.99 -6.43
C SER A 352 11.57 -17.47 -6.48
N ILE A 353 11.04 -18.26 -7.39
CA ILE A 353 11.37 -19.69 -7.57
C ILE A 353 12.46 -19.92 -8.62
N ILE A 354 12.92 -18.88 -9.30
CA ILE A 354 14.01 -18.96 -10.27
C ILE A 354 15.34 -19.12 -9.52
N PRO A 355 16.15 -20.14 -9.82
CA PRO A 355 17.49 -20.25 -9.24
C PRO A 355 18.39 -19.15 -9.82
N PHE A 356 19.22 -18.54 -8.98
CA PHE A 356 20.13 -17.44 -9.34
C PHE A 356 19.46 -16.31 -10.16
N PRO A 357 18.44 -15.64 -9.60
CA PRO A 357 17.67 -14.64 -10.35
C PRO A 357 18.48 -13.39 -10.69
N ASP A 358 19.59 -13.15 -10.02
CA ASP A 358 20.56 -12.09 -10.28
C ASP A 358 21.41 -12.31 -11.52
N HIS A 359 21.40 -13.52 -12.07
CA HIS A 359 22.08 -13.89 -13.32
C HIS A 359 21.15 -13.80 -14.55
N ASN A 360 19.92 -13.40 -14.37
CA ASN A 360 18.91 -13.31 -15.45
C ASN A 360 18.93 -11.92 -16.14
#